data_3e098386dee77c2fb0857fa03d31ae6a
#
_entry.id   3e098386dee77c2fb0857fa03d31ae6a
#
_cell.length_a   1.000
_cell.length_b   1.000
_cell.length_c   1.000
_cell.angle_alpha   90.00
_cell.angle_beta   90.00
_cell.angle_gamma   90.00
#
_symmetry.space_group_name_H-M   'P 1'
#
loop_
_entity.id
_entity.type
_entity.pdbx_description
1 polymer ?
#
loop_
_entity_poly.entity_id
_entity_poly.type
_entity_poly.pdbx_seq_one_letter_code
_entity_poly.pdbx_strand_id
1 'polypeptide(L)'
;SIPKIFDIDESKHLILMEDFGNKRYDNIINSMDIKELMLNSINSLIEIQNSSQLITNYNLDKYNFSSFKIEIAEFVDFYLPFKNISKSIADEFFVIWHSEFENLNFNWNSFVHKDFELSNLMYLHNREDHLKCGILDYQNAFIGFSGWDMFSLLENPRIYFDDKYNDELIEYFFNNTNQHLSFDEF
;
A
#
# COMPACT_ATOMS: atom_id res chain seq x y z
N SER A 1 -7.16 9.80 -6.66
CA SER A 1 -8.64 9.73 -6.89
C SER A 1 -9.18 8.34 -6.66
N ILE A 2 -10.43 8.21 -6.17
CA ILE A 2 -11.18 6.95 -6.13
C ILE A 2 -12.38 7.06 -7.08
N PRO A 3 -12.92 5.93 -7.62
CA PRO A 3 -14.10 5.95 -8.45
C PRO A 3 -15.31 6.47 -7.69
N LYS A 4 -16.08 7.36 -8.32
CA LYS A 4 -17.35 7.80 -7.78
C LYS A 4 -18.36 6.66 -7.84
N ILE A 5 -19.02 6.36 -6.72
CA ILE A 5 -20.15 5.42 -6.69
C ILE A 5 -21.40 6.19 -7.10
N PHE A 6 -22.11 5.69 -8.11
CA PHE A 6 -23.34 6.28 -8.62
C PHE A 6 -24.57 5.63 -8.00
N ASP A 7 -24.54 4.30 -7.81
CA ASP A 7 -25.68 3.56 -7.27
C ASP A 7 -25.22 2.22 -6.67
N ILE A 8 -26.00 1.68 -5.73
CA ILE A 8 -25.76 0.37 -5.09
C ILE A 8 -27.08 -0.39 -5.02
N ASP A 9 -27.13 -1.60 -5.60
CA ASP A 9 -28.22 -2.56 -5.42
C ASP A 9 -27.75 -3.70 -4.51
N GLU A 10 -28.01 -3.56 -3.22
CA GLU A 10 -27.60 -4.56 -2.22
C GLU A 10 -28.25 -5.92 -2.47
N SER A 11 -29.50 -5.94 -2.97
CA SER A 11 -30.25 -7.17 -3.21
C SER A 11 -29.67 -8.04 -4.33
N LYS A 12 -28.96 -7.40 -5.27
CA LYS A 12 -28.29 -8.05 -6.39
C LYS A 12 -26.78 -8.06 -6.27
N HIS A 13 -26.22 -7.48 -5.19
CA HIS A 13 -24.79 -7.31 -4.99
C HIS A 13 -24.12 -6.58 -6.16
N LEU A 14 -24.74 -5.50 -6.65
CA LEU A 14 -24.25 -4.70 -7.76
C LEU A 14 -23.88 -3.30 -7.31
N ILE A 15 -22.78 -2.79 -7.82
CA ILE A 15 -22.32 -1.41 -7.63
C ILE A 15 -22.14 -0.78 -8.99
N LEU A 16 -22.80 0.36 -9.23
CA LEU A 16 -22.53 1.20 -10.40
C LEU A 16 -21.54 2.28 -10.01
N MET A 17 -20.35 2.27 -10.63
CA MET A 17 -19.29 3.21 -10.30
C MET A 17 -18.72 3.86 -11.56
N GLU A 18 -17.91 4.91 -11.35
CA GLU A 18 -17.16 5.59 -12.38
C GLU A 18 -16.16 4.64 -13.05
N ASP A 19 -16.13 4.67 -14.38
CA ASP A 19 -15.14 3.97 -15.19
C ASP A 19 -13.89 4.84 -15.37
N PHE A 20 -12.75 4.40 -14.85
CA PHE A 20 -11.45 5.04 -15.02
C PHE A 20 -10.77 4.71 -16.35
N GLY A 21 -11.43 3.94 -17.21
CA GLY A 21 -10.92 3.55 -18.52
C GLY A 21 -9.91 2.41 -18.44
N ASN A 22 -8.90 2.41 -19.30
CA ASN A 22 -8.00 1.28 -19.50
C ASN A 22 -6.50 1.59 -19.33
N LYS A 23 -6.16 2.78 -18.89
CA LYS A 23 -4.76 3.19 -18.68
C LYS A 23 -4.25 2.81 -17.29
N ARG A 24 -4.19 1.50 -17.02
CA ARG A 24 -3.61 0.96 -15.79
C ARG A 24 -2.09 1.13 -15.82
N TYR A 25 -1.49 1.50 -14.71
CA TYR A 25 -0.08 1.88 -14.63
C TYR A 25 0.87 0.78 -15.11
N ASP A 26 0.67 -0.47 -14.70
CA ASP A 26 1.47 -1.61 -15.12
C ASP A 26 1.43 -1.85 -16.65
N ASN A 27 0.34 -1.47 -17.32
CA ASN A 27 0.20 -1.61 -18.77
C ASN A 27 0.87 -0.47 -19.54
N ILE A 28 1.02 0.71 -18.95
CA ILE A 28 1.51 1.91 -19.64
C ILE A 28 2.92 2.33 -19.22
N ILE A 29 3.48 1.73 -18.17
CA ILE A 29 4.76 2.13 -17.57
C ILE A 29 5.93 2.16 -18.56
N ASN A 30 5.91 1.29 -19.59
CA ASN A 30 6.93 1.26 -20.64
C ASN A 30 6.68 2.26 -21.78
N SER A 31 5.53 2.92 -21.81
CA SER A 31 5.10 3.82 -22.88
C SER A 31 4.94 5.27 -22.43
N MET A 32 5.08 5.54 -21.13
CA MET A 32 4.97 6.87 -20.53
C MET A 32 6.21 7.19 -19.70
N ASP A 33 6.34 8.45 -19.30
CA ASP A 33 7.38 8.83 -18.34
C ASP A 33 7.08 8.22 -16.97
N ILE A 34 7.91 7.26 -16.60
CA ILE A 34 7.81 6.55 -15.33
C ILE A 34 7.90 7.51 -14.13
N LYS A 35 8.71 8.59 -14.26
CA LYS A 35 8.85 9.57 -13.19
C LYS A 35 7.55 10.34 -12.96
N GLU A 36 6.84 10.69 -14.04
CA GLU A 36 5.52 11.32 -13.93
C GLU A 36 4.53 10.40 -13.23
N LEU A 37 4.48 9.12 -13.61
CA LEU A 37 3.56 8.14 -13.02
C LEU A 37 3.84 7.95 -11.53
N MET A 38 5.10 7.74 -11.16
CA MET A 38 5.49 7.53 -9.77
C MET A 38 5.22 8.77 -8.91
N LEU A 39 5.55 9.96 -9.41
CA LEU A 39 5.30 11.20 -8.68
C LEU A 39 3.81 11.46 -8.47
N ASN A 40 2.96 11.17 -9.46
CA ASN A 40 1.51 11.26 -9.29
C ASN A 40 0.98 10.30 -8.22
N SER A 41 1.54 9.06 -8.15
CA SER A 41 1.18 8.08 -7.13
C SER A 41 1.56 8.57 -5.73
N ILE A 42 2.79 9.05 -5.58
CA ILE A 42 3.30 9.53 -4.30
C ILE A 42 2.55 10.78 -3.84
N ASN A 43 2.25 11.72 -4.73
CA ASN A 43 1.41 12.86 -4.40
C ASN A 43 0.02 12.43 -3.91
N SER A 44 -0.56 11.38 -4.50
CA SER A 44 -1.82 10.82 -4.01
C SER A 44 -1.68 10.20 -2.61
N LEU A 45 -0.58 9.50 -2.32
CA LEU A 45 -0.29 8.97 -0.98
C LEU A 45 -0.10 10.09 0.04
N ILE A 46 0.64 11.14 -0.31
CA ILE A 46 0.83 12.32 0.55
C ILE A 46 -0.52 12.92 0.94
N GLU A 47 -1.42 13.12 -0.02
CA GLU A 47 -2.77 13.65 0.25
C GLU A 47 -3.59 12.72 1.15
N ILE A 48 -3.51 11.39 0.94
CA ILE A 48 -4.17 10.40 1.80
C ILE A 48 -3.63 10.50 3.23
N GLN A 49 -2.30 10.52 3.39
CA GLN A 49 -1.66 10.57 4.70
C GLN A 49 -1.98 11.89 5.44
N ASN A 50 -1.93 13.01 4.74
CA ASN A 50 -2.25 14.32 5.32
C ASN A 50 -3.74 14.47 5.69
N SER A 51 -4.61 13.70 5.01
CA SER A 51 -6.05 13.65 5.31
C SER A 51 -6.42 12.58 6.35
N SER A 52 -5.49 11.76 6.78
CA SER A 52 -5.75 10.58 7.64
C SER A 52 -6.38 10.92 9.00
N GLN A 53 -6.21 12.14 9.51
CA GLN A 53 -6.89 12.60 10.72
C GLN A 53 -8.43 12.62 10.58
N LEU A 54 -8.96 12.61 9.36
CA LEU A 54 -10.41 12.53 9.09
C LEU A 54 -10.95 11.09 9.18
N ILE A 55 -10.08 10.11 9.28
CA ILE A 55 -10.42 8.66 9.23
C ILE A 55 -11.04 8.16 10.55
N THR A 56 -11.00 8.94 11.62
CA THR A 56 -11.60 8.58 12.92
C THR A 56 -13.08 8.22 12.87
N ASN A 57 -13.75 8.56 11.76
CA ASN A 57 -15.18 8.27 11.53
C ASN A 57 -15.42 6.91 10.83
N TYR A 58 -14.38 6.21 10.42
CA TYR A 58 -14.48 4.91 9.72
C TYR A 58 -14.00 3.80 10.63
N ASN A 59 -14.75 2.71 10.66
CA ASN A 59 -14.40 1.53 11.45
C ASN A 59 -13.46 0.62 10.66
N LEU A 60 -12.21 1.07 10.49
CA LEU A 60 -11.15 0.27 9.90
C LEU A 60 -10.42 -0.52 11.00
N ASP A 61 -10.08 -1.75 10.68
CA ASP A 61 -9.28 -2.59 11.58
C ASP A 61 -7.89 -2.01 11.77
N LYS A 62 -7.34 -2.17 12.97
CA LYS A 62 -5.93 -1.83 13.24
C LYS A 62 -5.05 -3.04 12.98
N TYR A 63 -4.02 -2.82 12.15
CA TYR A 63 -2.99 -3.82 11.96
C TYR A 63 -2.20 -4.04 13.25
N ASN A 64 -1.98 -5.29 13.60
CA ASN A 64 -1.28 -5.71 14.80
C ASN A 64 -0.56 -7.03 14.57
N PHE A 65 0.18 -7.51 15.57
CA PHE A 65 0.93 -8.76 15.44
C PHE A 65 0.04 -9.96 15.08
N SER A 66 -1.21 -10.01 15.51
CA SER A 66 -2.11 -11.11 15.13
C SER A 66 -2.42 -11.10 13.64
N SER A 67 -2.61 -9.92 13.03
CA SER A 67 -2.78 -9.76 11.59
C SER A 67 -1.51 -10.16 10.83
N PHE A 68 -0.36 -9.65 11.27
CA PHE A 68 0.95 -9.99 10.72
C PHE A 68 1.25 -11.48 10.80
N LYS A 69 0.94 -12.12 11.95
CA LYS A 69 1.15 -13.55 12.16
C LYS A 69 0.38 -14.42 11.15
N ILE A 70 -0.83 -14.02 10.79
CA ILE A 70 -1.63 -14.74 9.77
C ILE A 70 -0.90 -14.71 8.43
N GLU A 71 -0.36 -13.57 8.02
CA GLU A 71 0.35 -13.41 6.75
C GLU A 71 1.65 -14.22 6.72
N ILE A 72 2.48 -14.11 7.76
CA ILE A 72 3.75 -14.85 7.81
C ILE A 72 3.55 -16.37 8.05
N ALA A 73 2.38 -16.79 8.50
CA ALA A 73 2.08 -18.23 8.64
C ALA A 73 2.09 -18.97 7.30
N GLU A 74 1.80 -18.28 6.19
CA GLU A 74 1.89 -18.87 4.85
C GLU A 74 3.29 -19.39 4.54
N PHE A 75 4.33 -18.71 5.02
CA PHE A 75 5.70 -19.19 4.90
C PHE A 75 5.87 -20.55 5.58
N VAL A 76 5.35 -20.70 6.79
CA VAL A 76 5.42 -21.94 7.58
C VAL A 76 4.57 -23.04 6.94
N ASP A 77 3.39 -22.69 6.44
CA ASP A 77 2.41 -23.66 5.96
C ASP A 77 2.66 -24.14 4.53
N PHE A 78 3.23 -23.31 3.70
CA PHE A 78 3.44 -23.62 2.27
C PHE A 78 4.91 -23.69 1.89
N TYR A 79 5.73 -22.69 2.27
CA TYR A 79 7.11 -22.63 1.81
C TYR A 79 8.01 -23.67 2.49
N LEU A 80 7.93 -23.84 3.82
CA LEU A 80 8.76 -24.84 4.52
C LEU A 80 8.51 -26.26 4.01
N PRO A 81 7.26 -26.75 3.87
CA PRO A 81 6.99 -28.04 3.26
C PRO A 81 7.49 -28.16 1.82
N PHE A 82 7.31 -27.11 1.00
CA PHE A 82 7.82 -27.09 -0.37
C PHE A 82 9.35 -27.29 -0.43
N LYS A 83 10.08 -26.75 0.55
CA LYS A 83 11.54 -26.91 0.69
C LYS A 83 11.96 -28.16 1.47
N ASN A 84 11.01 -29.03 1.87
CA ASN A 84 11.26 -30.19 2.73
C ASN A 84 11.90 -29.80 4.08
N ILE A 85 11.59 -28.63 4.61
CA ILE A 85 12.02 -28.16 5.93
C ILE A 85 10.94 -28.50 6.94
N SER A 86 11.37 -29.02 8.11
CA SER A 86 10.44 -29.40 9.17
C SER A 86 9.72 -28.17 9.75
N LYS A 87 8.41 -28.30 10.00
CA LYS A 87 7.63 -27.29 10.72
C LYS A 87 8.02 -27.17 12.21
N SER A 88 8.94 -28.01 12.72
CA SER A 88 9.40 -27.90 14.11
C SER A 88 10.06 -26.57 14.46
N ILE A 89 10.49 -25.79 13.47
CA ILE A 89 11.04 -24.45 13.66
C ILE A 89 9.96 -23.35 13.73
N ALA A 90 8.69 -23.69 13.54
CA ALA A 90 7.60 -22.70 13.44
C ALA A 90 7.45 -21.86 14.71
N ASP A 91 7.56 -22.50 15.88
CA ASP A 91 7.42 -21.77 17.16
C ASP A 91 8.56 -20.76 17.34
N GLU A 92 9.79 -21.13 17.03
CA GLU A 92 10.95 -20.24 17.07
C GLU A 92 10.79 -19.08 16.06
N PHE A 93 10.35 -19.39 14.82
CA PHE A 93 10.06 -18.41 13.79
C PHE A 93 9.06 -17.35 14.27
N PHE A 94 7.94 -17.78 14.85
CA PHE A 94 6.93 -16.83 15.35
C PHE A 94 7.40 -16.05 16.58
N VAL A 95 8.23 -16.62 17.46
CA VAL A 95 8.81 -15.91 18.60
C VAL A 95 9.75 -14.79 18.14
N ILE A 96 10.62 -15.10 17.15
CA ILE A 96 11.53 -14.08 16.57
C ILE A 96 10.73 -12.95 15.95
N TRP A 97 9.77 -13.25 15.08
CA TRP A 97 8.95 -12.24 14.43
C TRP A 97 8.11 -11.41 15.41
N HIS A 98 7.62 -12.03 16.50
CA HIS A 98 6.92 -11.27 17.53
C HIS A 98 7.85 -10.27 18.22
N SER A 99 9.07 -10.69 18.54
CA SER A 99 10.06 -9.79 19.14
C SER A 99 10.43 -8.64 18.21
N GLU A 100 10.66 -8.92 16.92
CA GLU A 100 10.97 -7.89 15.94
C GLU A 100 9.79 -6.92 15.74
N PHE A 101 8.57 -7.44 15.64
CA PHE A 101 7.37 -6.61 15.48
C PHE A 101 7.16 -5.64 16.65
N GLU A 102 7.36 -6.11 17.90
CA GLU A 102 7.25 -5.27 19.10
C GLU A 102 8.36 -4.22 19.21
N ASN A 103 9.51 -4.48 18.58
CA ASN A 103 10.64 -3.53 18.55
C ASN A 103 10.46 -2.42 17.48
N LEU A 104 9.49 -2.56 16.57
CA LEU A 104 9.23 -1.54 15.56
C LEU A 104 8.64 -0.29 16.21
N ASN A 105 9.37 0.82 16.13
CA ASN A 105 8.95 2.10 16.69
C ASN A 105 8.28 2.99 15.63
N PHE A 106 7.27 2.45 14.93
CA PHE A 106 6.58 3.16 13.87
C PHE A 106 5.30 3.84 14.33
N ASN A 107 4.85 4.85 13.58
CA ASN A 107 3.51 5.38 13.72
C ASN A 107 2.49 4.42 13.08
N TRP A 108 1.75 3.69 13.90
CA TRP A 108 0.73 2.72 13.50
C TRP A 108 -0.69 3.31 13.40
N ASN A 109 -0.82 4.61 13.18
CA ASN A 109 -2.13 5.27 13.17
C ASN A 109 -2.48 5.91 11.83
N SER A 110 -1.85 5.46 10.75
CA SER A 110 -2.09 5.96 9.41
C SER A 110 -3.05 5.06 8.63
N PHE A 111 -3.78 5.65 7.69
CA PHE A 111 -4.51 4.86 6.70
C PHE A 111 -3.51 4.11 5.81
N VAL A 112 -3.78 2.86 5.56
CA VAL A 112 -3.02 2.00 4.65
C VAL A 112 -3.99 1.38 3.65
N HIS A 113 -3.71 1.58 2.36
CA HIS A 113 -4.45 0.94 1.28
C HIS A 113 -4.19 -0.57 1.24
N LYS A 114 -3.01 -0.99 1.64
CA LYS A 114 -2.44 -2.34 1.64
C LYS A 114 -1.88 -2.78 0.28
N ASP A 115 -2.68 -2.65 -0.77
CA ASP A 115 -2.36 -3.14 -2.12
C ASP A 115 -2.11 -1.96 -3.08
N PHE A 116 -1.35 -0.94 -2.62
CA PHE A 116 -1.02 0.26 -3.41
C PHE A 116 0.09 -0.04 -4.41
N GLU A 117 -0.24 -0.82 -5.41
CA GLU A 117 0.68 -1.26 -6.47
C GLU A 117 0.20 -0.85 -7.86
N LEU A 118 1.11 -0.87 -8.84
CA LEU A 118 0.85 -0.37 -10.21
C LEU A 118 -0.35 -1.03 -10.89
N SER A 119 -0.69 -2.26 -10.53
CA SER A 119 -1.86 -2.98 -11.06
C SER A 119 -3.20 -2.43 -10.52
N ASN A 120 -3.17 -1.69 -9.42
CA ASN A 120 -4.34 -1.06 -8.79
C ASN A 120 -4.41 0.46 -9.03
N LEU A 121 -3.48 0.99 -9.83
CA LEU A 121 -3.43 2.41 -10.16
C LEU A 121 -3.80 2.68 -11.62
N MET A 122 -4.57 3.75 -11.84
CA MET A 122 -5.08 4.17 -13.15
C MET A 122 -4.58 5.58 -13.49
N TYR A 123 -4.11 5.79 -14.71
CA TYR A 123 -3.73 7.12 -15.18
C TYR A 123 -4.92 7.89 -15.75
N LEU A 124 -5.29 8.96 -15.06
CA LEU A 124 -6.43 9.80 -15.38
C LEU A 124 -5.94 11.12 -16.03
N HIS A 125 -5.67 11.08 -17.34
CA HIS A 125 -5.06 12.17 -18.09
C HIS A 125 -5.87 13.47 -18.10
N ASN A 126 -7.16 13.40 -17.81
CA ASN A 126 -8.10 14.52 -17.78
C ASN A 126 -8.26 15.15 -16.40
N ARG A 127 -7.48 14.72 -15.42
CA ARG A 127 -7.43 15.27 -14.06
C ARG A 127 -6.10 15.97 -13.83
N GLU A 128 -6.01 16.73 -12.74
CA GLU A 128 -4.83 17.54 -12.41
C GLU A 128 -4.15 17.00 -11.15
N ASP A 129 -2.88 17.26 -11.01
CA ASP A 129 -2.03 16.96 -9.85
C ASP A 129 -2.18 15.50 -9.33
N HIS A 130 -2.28 15.32 -8.01
CA HIS A 130 -2.49 14.02 -7.36
C HIS A 130 -3.77 13.31 -7.82
N LEU A 131 -4.75 14.02 -8.38
CA LEU A 131 -5.99 13.42 -8.90
C LEU A 131 -5.75 12.63 -10.19
N LYS A 132 -4.61 12.79 -10.87
CA LYS A 132 -4.23 11.97 -12.04
C LYS A 132 -4.03 10.50 -11.71
N CYS A 133 -3.72 10.18 -10.45
CA CYS A 133 -3.65 8.81 -9.98
C CYS A 133 -5.04 8.35 -9.50
N GLY A 134 -5.68 7.48 -10.28
CA GLY A 134 -6.87 6.74 -9.87
C GLY A 134 -6.47 5.54 -9.03
N ILE A 135 -7.15 5.31 -7.92
CA ILE A 135 -6.84 4.24 -6.96
C ILE A 135 -8.02 3.29 -6.91
N LEU A 136 -7.75 1.99 -7.10
CA LEU A 136 -8.73 0.91 -7.09
C LEU A 136 -8.37 -0.11 -5.99
N ASP A 137 -9.31 -0.98 -5.67
CA ASP A 137 -9.07 -2.19 -4.86
C ASP A 137 -8.72 -1.91 -3.38
N TYR A 138 -9.43 -0.96 -2.76
CA TYR A 138 -9.16 -0.48 -1.39
C TYR A 138 -9.96 -1.23 -0.30
N GLN A 139 -10.62 -2.35 -0.61
CA GLN A 139 -11.46 -3.10 0.35
C GLN A 139 -10.65 -3.74 1.49
N ASN A 140 -9.34 -3.91 1.33
CA ASN A 140 -8.43 -4.44 2.34
C ASN A 140 -7.76 -3.37 3.20
N ALA A 141 -8.17 -2.10 3.07
CA ALA A 141 -7.57 -1.00 3.79
C ALA A 141 -7.69 -1.17 5.32
N PHE A 142 -6.68 -0.71 6.03
CA PHE A 142 -6.60 -0.78 7.48
C PHE A 142 -5.90 0.45 8.08
N ILE A 143 -5.85 0.53 9.40
CA ILE A 143 -5.01 1.49 10.12
C ILE A 143 -3.70 0.83 10.49
N GLY A 144 -2.58 1.36 10.01
CA GLY A 144 -1.26 0.76 10.18
C GLY A 144 -0.10 1.74 9.99
N PHE A 145 1.02 1.20 9.55
CA PHE A 145 2.26 1.95 9.32
C PHE A 145 2.19 2.78 8.04
N SER A 146 2.51 4.07 8.15
CA SER A 146 2.40 5.04 7.05
C SER A 146 3.28 4.74 5.83
N GLY A 147 4.40 4.06 6.00
CA GLY A 147 5.31 3.69 4.92
C GLY A 147 4.89 2.44 4.14
N TRP A 148 3.84 1.72 4.58
CA TRP A 148 3.42 0.46 3.96
C TRP A 148 3.15 0.61 2.46
N ASP A 149 2.36 1.60 2.09
CA ASP A 149 1.95 1.81 0.70
C ASP A 149 3.12 2.29 -0.18
N MET A 150 4.07 3.03 0.40
CA MET A 150 5.33 3.37 -0.28
C MET A 150 6.14 2.12 -0.59
N PHE A 151 6.29 1.22 0.38
CA PHE A 151 6.95 -0.07 0.18
C PHE A 151 6.25 -0.88 -0.91
N SER A 152 4.92 -1.01 -0.85
CA SER A 152 4.14 -1.74 -1.86
C SER A 152 4.29 -1.18 -3.27
N LEU A 153 4.45 0.14 -3.40
CA LEU A 153 4.65 0.82 -4.68
C LEU A 153 6.07 0.60 -5.23
N LEU A 154 7.10 0.77 -4.39
CA LEU A 154 8.51 0.83 -4.82
C LEU A 154 9.17 -0.54 -4.89
N GLU A 155 8.84 -1.44 -3.96
CA GLU A 155 9.37 -2.81 -3.89
C GLU A 155 8.48 -3.81 -4.67
N ASN A 156 8.00 -3.40 -5.84
CA ASN A 156 7.16 -4.25 -6.66
C ASN A 156 7.97 -5.43 -7.24
N PRO A 157 7.59 -6.69 -6.98
CA PRO A 157 8.37 -7.86 -7.43
C PRO A 157 8.40 -8.05 -8.95
N ARG A 158 7.60 -7.30 -9.70
CA ARG A 158 7.50 -7.41 -11.17
C ARG A 158 8.22 -6.27 -11.91
N ILE A 159 8.58 -5.19 -11.22
CA ILE A 159 9.18 -4.00 -11.82
C ILE A 159 10.28 -3.52 -10.90
N TYR A 160 11.51 -3.48 -11.42
CA TYR A 160 12.65 -2.96 -10.69
C TYR A 160 12.79 -1.45 -10.96
N PHE A 161 12.92 -0.69 -9.89
CA PHE A 161 13.33 0.71 -9.92
C PHE A 161 14.77 0.84 -9.43
N ASP A 162 15.49 1.83 -9.95
CA ASP A 162 16.84 2.15 -9.48
C ASP A 162 16.79 2.61 -8.02
N ASP A 163 17.65 2.03 -7.18
CA ASP A 163 17.68 2.28 -5.73
C ASP A 163 17.77 3.77 -5.39
N LYS A 164 18.64 4.49 -6.12
CA LYS A 164 18.78 5.93 -5.92
C LYS A 164 17.47 6.69 -6.21
N TYR A 165 16.71 6.24 -7.20
CA TYR A 165 15.43 6.85 -7.52
C TYR A 165 14.38 6.53 -6.44
N ASN A 166 14.40 5.32 -5.90
CA ASN A 166 13.55 4.95 -4.77
C ASN A 166 13.85 5.84 -3.54
N ASP A 167 15.13 6.04 -3.20
CA ASP A 167 15.53 6.92 -2.09
C ASP A 167 15.01 8.37 -2.28
N GLU A 168 15.15 8.93 -3.49
CA GLU A 168 14.64 10.27 -3.82
C GLU A 168 13.11 10.37 -3.62
N LEU A 169 12.36 9.32 -3.98
CA LEU A 169 10.90 9.27 -3.82
C LEU A 169 10.48 9.09 -2.37
N ILE A 170 11.19 8.26 -1.62
CA ILE A 170 10.94 8.05 -0.18
C ILE A 170 11.19 9.36 0.57
N GLU A 171 12.33 10.00 0.33
CA GLU A 171 12.65 11.30 0.93
C GLU A 171 11.60 12.37 0.57
N TYR A 172 11.18 12.41 -0.68
CA TYR A 172 10.12 13.32 -1.12
C TYR A 172 8.80 13.08 -0.37
N PHE A 173 8.39 11.81 -0.21
CA PHE A 173 7.18 11.45 0.52
C PHE A 173 7.25 11.94 1.98
N PHE A 174 8.31 11.60 2.72
CA PHE A 174 8.43 11.98 4.12
C PHE A 174 8.52 13.49 4.32
N ASN A 175 9.22 14.22 3.45
CA ASN A 175 9.32 15.67 3.53
C ASN A 175 7.99 16.40 3.26
N ASN A 176 7.00 15.74 2.64
CA ASN A 176 5.72 16.34 2.28
C ASN A 176 4.52 15.74 3.06
N THR A 177 4.74 14.77 3.93
CA THR A 177 3.72 14.27 4.84
C THR A 177 3.81 14.96 6.20
N ASN A 178 2.67 15.12 6.88
CA ASN A 178 2.60 15.66 8.25
C ASN A 178 3.07 14.64 9.31
N GLN A 179 3.79 13.62 8.91
CA GLN A 179 4.29 12.57 9.80
C GLN A 179 5.67 12.96 10.32
N HIS A 180 5.87 12.85 11.62
CA HIS A 180 7.12 13.23 12.30
C HIS A 180 8.18 12.11 12.28
N LEU A 181 8.17 11.23 11.28
CA LEU A 181 9.23 10.25 11.09
C LEU A 181 10.33 10.86 10.24
N SER A 182 11.56 10.71 10.67
CA SER A 182 12.71 11.04 9.83
C SER A 182 12.98 9.90 8.84
N PHE A 183 13.64 10.22 7.72
CA PHE A 183 14.08 9.22 6.75
C PHE A 183 14.97 8.14 7.39
N ASP A 184 15.76 8.50 8.41
CA ASP A 184 16.65 7.58 9.13
C ASP A 184 15.89 6.60 10.05
N GLU A 185 14.60 6.82 10.29
CA GLU A 185 13.74 5.95 11.10
C GLU A 185 12.90 5.00 10.23
N PHE A 186 13.01 5.10 8.91
CA PHE A 186 12.36 4.23 7.93
C PHE A 186 13.32 3.15 7.46
#